data_248f889b0e3e48c088a2b961bbb23dcc
#
_entry.id   248f889b0e3e48c088a2b961bbb23dcc
#
_cell.length_a   1.000
_cell.length_b   1.000
_cell.length_c   1.000
_cell.angle_alpha   90.00
_cell.angle_beta   90.00
_cell.angle_gamma   90.00
#
_symmetry.space_group_name_H-M   'P 1'
#
loop_
_entity.id
_entity.type
_entity.pdbx_description
1 polymer ?
#
loop_
_entity_poly.entity_id
_entity_poly.type
_entity_poly.pdbx_seq_one_letter_code
_entity_poly.pdbx_strand_id
1 'polypeptide(L)'
;LENALNYAVQEHHVAARSVGIVMEVNTGAVLAMATTPAYDPNQPRVIADKAARAAVDALSGKERATALQLAQQTQWRNKAVSDLYEPGSVFKLITCAAALDAGAITRRSTFYCGDSISVAGTRFHCANHKRHGSQTVTQALENSCNQSFIQIGARLGKEAFCDYFAAFGLREPT
;
A
#
# COMPACT_ATOMS: atom_id res chain seq x y z
N LEU A 1 -10.75 8.05 13.05
CA LEU A 1 -10.07 7.69 11.82
C LEU A 1 -10.18 8.80 10.78
N GLU A 2 -11.39 9.28 10.43
CA GLU A 2 -11.59 10.33 9.41
C GLU A 2 -10.80 11.60 9.70
N ASN A 3 -10.82 12.10 10.93
CA ASN A 3 -10.05 13.28 11.31
C ASN A 3 -8.54 13.09 11.09
N ALA A 4 -8.01 11.90 11.42
CA ALA A 4 -6.60 11.57 11.21
C ALA A 4 -6.25 11.50 9.71
N LEU A 5 -7.13 10.93 8.87
CA LEU A 5 -6.94 10.90 7.43
C LEU A 5 -6.98 12.31 6.82
N ASN A 6 -7.95 13.13 7.23
CA ASN A 6 -8.06 14.51 6.74
C ASN A 6 -6.84 15.34 7.13
N TYR A 7 -6.34 15.18 8.36
CA TYR A 7 -5.10 15.82 8.80
C TYR A 7 -3.90 15.37 7.95
N ALA A 8 -3.72 14.06 7.75
CA ALA A 8 -2.63 13.52 6.95
C ALA A 8 -2.67 14.00 5.49
N VAL A 9 -3.86 14.07 4.90
CA VAL A 9 -4.05 14.59 3.53
C VAL A 9 -3.61 16.05 3.42
N GLN A 10 -3.94 16.87 4.41
CA GLN A 10 -3.56 18.29 4.43
C GLN A 10 -2.07 18.46 4.67
N GLU A 11 -1.52 17.79 5.70
CA GLU A 11 -0.12 17.90 6.10
C GLU A 11 0.84 17.42 5.00
N HIS A 12 0.49 16.34 4.32
CA HIS A 12 1.35 15.71 3.31
C HIS A 12 0.94 16.01 1.87
N HIS A 13 -0.01 16.93 1.67
CA HIS A 13 -0.48 17.36 0.33
C HIS A 13 -0.87 16.17 -0.58
N VAL A 14 -1.62 15.21 -0.02
CA VAL A 14 -2.03 14.01 -0.77
C VAL A 14 -2.96 14.39 -1.91
N ALA A 15 -2.50 14.19 -3.15
CA ALA A 15 -3.18 14.72 -4.33
C ALA A 15 -4.42 13.91 -4.77
N ALA A 16 -4.46 12.61 -4.48
CA ALA A 16 -5.51 11.75 -5.02
C ALA A 16 -6.51 11.26 -3.95
N ARG A 17 -6.08 10.37 -3.09
CA ARG A 17 -6.93 9.74 -2.07
C ARG A 17 -6.12 9.13 -0.94
N SER A 18 -6.78 8.97 0.20
CA SER A 18 -6.25 8.18 1.30
C SER A 18 -7.31 7.22 1.82
N VAL A 19 -6.84 6.13 2.39
CA VAL A 19 -7.68 5.08 2.98
C VAL A 19 -7.10 4.73 4.34
N GLY A 20 -7.97 4.48 5.30
CA GLY A 20 -7.60 3.94 6.60
C GLY A 20 -8.54 2.82 7.00
N ILE A 21 -7.97 1.73 7.52
CA ILE A 21 -8.69 0.60 8.07
C ILE A 21 -8.11 0.33 9.46
N VAL A 22 -8.99 0.16 10.44
CA VAL A 22 -8.63 -0.28 11.80
C VAL A 22 -9.24 -1.65 12.01
N MET A 23 -8.40 -2.61 12.35
CA MET A 23 -8.78 -4.01 12.50
C MET A 23 -8.39 -4.52 13.89
N GLU A 24 -9.26 -5.29 14.52
CA GLU A 24 -8.95 -6.04 15.72
C GLU A 24 -8.12 -7.27 15.33
N VAL A 25 -6.92 -7.40 15.90
CA VAL A 25 -5.91 -8.37 15.41
C VAL A 25 -6.22 -9.82 15.74
N ASN A 26 -7.00 -10.11 16.80
CA ASN A 26 -7.30 -11.48 17.20
C ASN A 26 -8.47 -12.08 16.42
N THR A 27 -9.40 -11.25 15.96
CA THR A 27 -10.64 -11.68 15.31
C THR A 27 -10.69 -11.33 13.83
N GLY A 28 -9.86 -10.37 13.37
CA GLY A 28 -9.95 -9.79 12.04
C GLY A 28 -11.14 -8.83 11.85
N ALA A 29 -11.88 -8.51 12.92
CA ALA A 29 -13.02 -7.60 12.83
C ALA A 29 -12.58 -6.18 12.41
N VAL A 30 -13.23 -5.63 11.39
CA VAL A 30 -12.99 -4.25 10.95
C VAL A 30 -13.73 -3.31 11.90
N LEU A 31 -12.99 -2.58 12.73
CA LEU A 31 -13.51 -1.63 13.71
C LEU A 31 -13.82 -0.26 13.09
N ALA A 32 -13.07 0.16 12.08
CA ALA A 32 -13.31 1.38 11.34
C ALA A 32 -12.73 1.26 9.93
N MET A 33 -13.42 1.87 8.97
CA MET A 33 -12.95 2.03 7.60
C MET A 33 -13.33 3.42 7.11
N ALA A 34 -12.38 4.19 6.61
CA ALA A 34 -12.62 5.53 6.10
C ALA A 34 -11.79 5.79 4.84
N THR A 35 -12.33 6.62 3.96
CA THR A 35 -11.65 7.06 2.74
C THR A 35 -11.76 8.58 2.58
N THR A 36 -10.77 9.19 1.95
CA THR A 36 -10.83 10.62 1.61
C THR A 36 -10.40 10.80 0.14
N PRO A 37 -11.04 11.70 -0.63
CA PRO A 37 -12.20 12.51 -0.23
C PRO A 37 -13.43 11.63 0.05
N ALA A 38 -14.19 12.00 1.09
CA ALA A 38 -15.48 11.44 1.41
C ALA A 38 -16.60 12.32 0.81
N TYR A 39 -17.83 11.81 0.77
CA TYR A 39 -19.02 12.57 0.37
C TYR A 39 -20.10 12.48 1.45
N ASP A 40 -21.04 13.41 1.44
CA ASP A 40 -22.21 13.37 2.32
C ASP A 40 -23.26 12.38 1.78
N PRO A 41 -23.55 11.27 2.50
CA PRO A 41 -24.57 10.30 2.07
C PRO A 41 -25.99 10.87 1.98
N ASN A 42 -26.28 11.99 2.65
CA ASN A 42 -27.56 12.68 2.55
C ASN A 42 -27.67 13.50 1.26
N GLN A 43 -26.52 13.80 0.63
CA GLN A 43 -26.44 14.52 -0.63
C GLN A 43 -25.60 13.75 -1.66
N PRO A 44 -25.93 12.50 -1.99
CA PRO A 44 -25.06 11.58 -2.72
C PRO A 44 -24.75 12.05 -4.16
N ARG A 45 -25.60 12.91 -4.72
CA ARG A 45 -25.43 13.43 -6.08
C ARG A 45 -24.55 14.66 -6.17
N VAL A 46 -24.22 15.29 -5.03
CA VAL A 46 -23.31 16.43 -4.98
C VAL A 46 -21.88 15.92 -5.02
N ILE A 47 -21.09 16.39 -5.98
CA ILE A 47 -19.67 16.04 -6.05
C ILE A 47 -18.94 16.76 -4.92
N ALA A 48 -18.39 16.00 -3.98
CA ALA A 48 -17.70 16.53 -2.80
C ALA A 48 -16.30 17.04 -3.13
N ASP A 49 -15.58 16.34 -4.01
CA ASP A 49 -14.25 16.73 -4.46
C ASP A 49 -14.31 18.01 -5.31
N LYS A 50 -13.61 19.05 -4.84
CA LYS A 50 -13.64 20.37 -5.48
C LYS A 50 -13.06 20.37 -6.90
N ALA A 51 -11.98 19.59 -7.12
CA ALA A 51 -11.32 19.54 -8.42
C ALA A 51 -12.18 18.78 -9.43
N ALA A 52 -12.75 17.64 -9.03
CA ALA A 52 -13.69 16.87 -9.84
C ALA A 52 -14.94 17.69 -10.17
N ARG A 53 -15.48 18.45 -9.20
CA ARG A 53 -16.62 19.35 -9.42
C ARG A 53 -16.27 20.42 -10.45
N ALA A 54 -15.15 21.11 -10.29
CA ALA A 54 -14.72 22.15 -11.23
C ALA A 54 -14.52 21.60 -12.66
N ALA A 55 -13.95 20.39 -12.78
CA ALA A 55 -13.80 19.73 -14.07
C ALA A 55 -15.15 19.42 -14.74
N VAL A 56 -16.15 18.96 -13.97
CA VAL A 56 -17.52 18.72 -14.49
C VAL A 56 -18.20 20.04 -14.87
N ASP A 57 -18.04 21.07 -14.06
CA ASP A 57 -18.70 22.38 -14.28
C ASP A 57 -18.09 23.15 -15.47
N ALA A 58 -16.88 22.84 -15.87
CA ALA A 58 -16.26 23.38 -17.09
C ALA A 58 -16.80 22.79 -18.40
N LEU A 59 -17.57 21.70 -18.32
CA LEU A 59 -18.16 21.03 -19.48
C LEU A 59 -19.63 21.44 -19.69
N SER A 60 -20.17 21.14 -20.88
CA SER A 60 -21.57 21.43 -21.23
C SER A 60 -22.23 20.25 -21.95
N GLY A 61 -23.54 20.28 -22.06
CA GLY A 61 -24.31 19.31 -22.82
C GLY A 61 -24.09 17.86 -22.42
N LYS A 62 -23.92 16.98 -23.40
CA LYS A 62 -23.74 15.53 -23.20
C LYS A 62 -22.44 15.18 -22.49
N GLU A 63 -21.36 15.93 -22.75
CA GLU A 63 -20.07 15.71 -22.10
C GLU A 63 -20.15 15.96 -20.59
N ARG A 64 -20.81 17.05 -20.19
CA ARG A 64 -21.05 17.34 -18.77
C ARG A 64 -21.86 16.24 -18.08
N ALA A 65 -22.93 15.77 -18.74
CA ALA A 65 -23.75 14.69 -18.17
C ALA A 65 -22.96 13.40 -17.95
N THR A 66 -22.14 13.00 -18.91
CA THR A 66 -21.28 11.82 -18.81
C THR A 66 -20.22 11.99 -17.71
N ALA A 67 -19.55 13.14 -17.67
CA ALA A 67 -18.53 13.44 -16.66
C ALA A 67 -19.13 13.49 -15.25
N LEU A 68 -20.32 14.06 -15.08
CA LEU A 68 -21.04 14.09 -13.81
C LEU A 68 -21.37 12.67 -13.32
N GLN A 69 -21.90 11.83 -14.20
CA GLN A 69 -22.20 10.43 -13.85
C GLN A 69 -20.95 9.67 -13.43
N LEU A 70 -19.85 9.82 -14.14
CA LEU A 70 -18.58 9.18 -13.81
C LEU A 70 -18.03 9.67 -12.45
N ALA A 71 -18.09 10.98 -12.21
CA ALA A 71 -17.64 11.56 -10.95
C ALA A 71 -18.47 11.07 -9.76
N GLN A 72 -19.80 10.95 -9.93
CA GLN A 72 -20.69 10.37 -8.91
C GLN A 72 -20.37 8.90 -8.65
N GLN A 73 -20.22 8.07 -9.67
CA GLN A 73 -19.85 6.66 -9.52
C GLN A 73 -18.49 6.50 -8.83
N THR A 74 -17.54 7.37 -9.16
CA THR A 74 -16.20 7.36 -8.56
C THR A 74 -16.26 7.73 -7.08
N GLN A 75 -17.06 8.72 -6.67
CA GLN A 75 -17.16 9.09 -5.26
C GLN A 75 -17.90 8.05 -4.41
N TRP A 76 -18.89 7.35 -4.97
CA TRP A 76 -19.65 6.32 -4.24
C TRP A 76 -18.86 5.03 -4.02
N ARG A 77 -17.82 4.80 -4.82
CA ARG A 77 -17.01 3.58 -4.71
C ARG A 77 -16.24 3.55 -3.39
N ASN A 78 -16.33 2.44 -2.66
CA ASN A 78 -15.48 2.24 -1.49
C ASN A 78 -14.04 1.97 -1.92
N LYS A 79 -13.20 3.00 -1.83
CA LYS A 79 -11.81 2.97 -2.28
C LYS A 79 -10.96 1.96 -1.50
N ALA A 80 -11.37 1.64 -0.25
CA ALA A 80 -10.64 0.71 0.59
C ALA A 80 -10.65 -0.74 0.04
N VAL A 81 -11.69 -1.11 -0.71
CA VAL A 81 -11.85 -2.46 -1.28
C VAL A 81 -11.83 -2.48 -2.81
N SER A 82 -12.04 -1.33 -3.46
CA SER A 82 -12.16 -1.27 -4.93
C SER A 82 -10.93 -0.75 -5.64
N ASP A 83 -10.04 -0.03 -4.93
CA ASP A 83 -8.88 0.62 -5.54
C ASP A 83 -7.62 -0.20 -5.29
N LEU A 84 -6.83 -0.37 -6.35
CA LEU A 84 -5.52 -0.99 -6.28
C LEU A 84 -4.44 0.06 -6.00
N TYR A 85 -3.39 -0.35 -5.32
CA TYR A 85 -2.20 0.47 -5.11
C TYR A 85 -0.94 -0.41 -5.08
N GLU A 86 0.21 0.19 -5.33
CA GLU A 86 1.50 -0.49 -5.18
C GLU A 86 1.95 -0.39 -3.71
N PRO A 87 2.02 -1.52 -2.97
CA PRO A 87 2.32 -1.49 -1.54
C PRO A 87 3.74 -1.05 -1.22
N GLY A 88 4.66 -1.13 -2.18
CA GLY A 88 6.05 -0.74 -2.00
C GLY A 88 6.69 -1.47 -0.81
N SER A 89 7.40 -0.72 0.03
CA SER A 89 8.13 -1.29 1.18
C SER A 89 7.24 -1.90 2.27
N VAL A 90 5.95 -1.60 2.31
CA VAL A 90 5.01 -2.26 3.23
C VAL A 90 4.94 -3.77 2.96
N PHE A 91 5.13 -4.19 1.72
CA PHE A 91 5.18 -5.60 1.33
C PHE A 91 6.33 -6.39 2.00
N LYS A 92 7.36 -5.71 2.50
CA LYS A 92 8.44 -6.35 3.26
C LYS A 92 7.97 -7.03 4.54
N LEU A 93 6.86 -6.56 5.13
CA LEU A 93 6.24 -7.20 6.29
C LEU A 93 5.79 -8.64 5.96
N ILE A 94 5.16 -8.83 4.80
CA ILE A 94 4.72 -10.14 4.31
C ILE A 94 5.93 -11.05 4.04
N THR A 95 6.94 -10.53 3.34
CA THR A 95 8.18 -11.27 3.07
C THR A 95 8.88 -11.69 4.36
N CYS A 96 8.92 -10.78 5.36
CA CYS A 96 9.53 -11.05 6.65
C CYS A 96 8.76 -12.12 7.44
N ALA A 97 7.44 -12.00 7.51
CA ALA A 97 6.56 -12.94 8.20
C ALA A 97 6.69 -14.35 7.58
N ALA A 98 6.58 -14.45 6.27
CA ALA A 98 6.73 -15.69 5.52
C ALA A 98 8.08 -16.36 5.77
N ALA A 99 9.19 -15.60 5.71
CA ALA A 99 10.52 -16.14 5.89
C ALA A 99 10.80 -16.59 7.35
N LEU A 100 10.22 -15.92 8.34
CA LEU A 100 10.31 -16.32 9.75
C LEU A 100 9.47 -17.57 10.02
N ASP A 101 8.24 -17.61 9.54
CA ASP A 101 7.31 -18.73 9.75
C ASP A 101 7.79 -20.01 9.06
N ALA A 102 8.30 -19.89 7.82
CA ALA A 102 8.93 -20.99 7.10
C ALA A 102 10.27 -21.45 7.70
N GLY A 103 10.79 -20.78 8.72
CA GLY A 103 12.11 -21.08 9.29
C GLY A 103 13.29 -20.79 8.36
N ALA A 104 13.07 -20.11 7.23
CA ALA A 104 14.14 -19.73 6.29
C ALA A 104 15.12 -18.71 6.89
N ILE A 105 14.65 -17.94 7.86
CA ILE A 105 15.43 -16.99 8.65
C ILE A 105 15.01 -17.03 10.12
N THR A 106 15.84 -16.46 10.99
CA THR A 106 15.53 -16.21 12.40
C THR A 106 15.72 -14.72 12.69
N ARG A 107 15.24 -14.24 13.84
CA ARG A 107 15.50 -12.84 14.28
C ARG A 107 16.98 -12.50 14.39
N ARG A 108 17.84 -13.52 14.56
CA ARG A 108 19.31 -13.38 14.65
C ARG A 108 20.00 -13.45 13.29
N SER A 109 19.30 -13.83 12.23
CA SER A 109 19.87 -13.85 10.88
C SER A 109 20.37 -12.46 10.50
N THR A 110 21.55 -12.44 9.86
CA THR A 110 22.17 -11.19 9.39
C THR A 110 22.29 -11.16 7.88
N PHE A 111 22.25 -9.97 7.33
CA PHE A 111 22.31 -9.68 5.90
C PHE A 111 23.25 -8.51 5.66
N TYR A 112 23.98 -8.54 4.58
CA TYR A 112 24.89 -7.46 4.20
C TYR A 112 24.24 -6.58 3.12
N CYS A 113 24.31 -5.27 3.35
CA CYS A 113 23.88 -4.24 2.41
C CYS A 113 25.06 -3.37 1.99
N GLY A 114 25.57 -3.61 0.81
CA GLY A 114 26.66 -2.84 0.19
C GLY A 114 26.14 -1.73 -0.69
N ASP A 115 26.85 -1.52 -1.83
CA ASP A 115 26.45 -0.53 -2.82
C ASP A 115 25.19 -0.96 -3.58
N SER A 116 25.20 -2.19 -4.07
CA SER A 116 24.11 -2.77 -4.83
C SER A 116 24.08 -4.29 -4.71
N ILE A 117 22.94 -4.88 -5.07
CA ILE A 117 22.80 -6.32 -5.30
C ILE A 117 22.27 -6.55 -6.71
N SER A 118 22.80 -7.55 -7.42
CA SER A 118 22.33 -7.91 -8.76
C SER A 118 21.45 -9.14 -8.69
N VAL A 119 20.28 -9.08 -9.31
CA VAL A 119 19.35 -10.21 -9.45
C VAL A 119 18.92 -10.30 -10.91
N ALA A 120 19.14 -11.44 -11.53
CA ALA A 120 18.79 -11.69 -12.94
C ALA A 120 19.27 -10.57 -13.89
N GLY A 121 20.49 -10.07 -13.68
CA GLY A 121 21.09 -9.00 -14.50
C GLY A 121 20.66 -7.57 -14.13
N THR A 122 19.63 -7.41 -13.29
CA THR A 122 19.18 -6.10 -12.83
C THR A 122 19.85 -5.73 -11.51
N ARG A 123 20.35 -4.49 -11.43
CA ARG A 123 21.02 -3.96 -10.25
C ARG A 123 20.03 -3.19 -9.36
N PHE A 124 19.98 -3.54 -8.08
CA PHE A 124 19.11 -2.92 -7.07
C PHE A 124 19.93 -2.18 -6.02
N HIS A 125 19.44 -1.03 -5.61
CA HIS A 125 20.00 -0.17 -4.57
C HIS A 125 18.96 0.06 -3.45
N CYS A 126 19.45 0.45 -2.28
CA CYS A 126 18.57 1.03 -1.26
C CYS A 126 18.22 2.48 -1.61
N ALA A 127 17.19 3.03 -0.95
CA ALA A 127 16.82 4.43 -1.11
C ALA A 127 18.03 5.34 -0.87
N ASN A 128 18.19 6.36 -1.70
CA ASN A 128 19.31 7.31 -1.64
C ASN A 128 20.70 6.63 -1.66
N HIS A 129 20.83 5.46 -2.28
CA HIS A 129 22.05 4.67 -2.34
C HIS A 129 22.70 4.40 -0.97
N LYS A 130 21.88 4.34 0.10
CA LYS A 130 22.39 4.02 1.44
C LYS A 130 23.02 2.64 1.49
N ARG A 131 24.15 2.54 2.19
CA ARG A 131 24.87 1.30 2.51
C ARG A 131 24.70 1.06 4.01
N HIS A 132 23.96 0.02 4.37
CA HIS A 132 23.66 -0.25 5.79
C HIS A 132 24.68 -1.20 6.45
N GLY A 133 25.59 -1.82 5.65
CA GLY A 133 26.53 -2.79 6.14
C GLY A 133 25.85 -4.10 6.57
N SER A 134 26.43 -4.75 7.58
CA SER A 134 25.85 -5.96 8.18
C SER A 134 24.76 -5.56 9.17
N GLN A 135 23.57 -6.13 9.04
CA GLN A 135 22.41 -5.83 9.86
C GLN A 135 21.55 -7.07 10.13
N THR A 136 20.93 -7.12 11.29
CA THR A 136 19.95 -8.14 11.65
C THR A 136 18.65 -7.96 10.85
N VAL A 137 17.74 -8.95 10.89
CA VAL A 137 16.40 -8.85 10.29
C VAL A 137 15.64 -7.62 10.82
N THR A 138 15.71 -7.37 12.14
CA THR A 138 15.08 -6.20 12.77
C THR A 138 15.61 -4.90 12.18
N GLN A 139 16.92 -4.71 12.15
CA GLN A 139 17.57 -3.54 11.57
C GLN A 139 17.28 -3.40 10.07
N ALA A 140 17.22 -4.51 9.33
CA ALA A 140 16.88 -4.50 7.91
C ALA A 140 15.43 -4.00 7.67
N LEU A 141 14.51 -4.34 8.58
CA LEU A 141 13.13 -3.87 8.54
C LEU A 141 13.02 -2.39 8.91
N GLU A 142 13.64 -1.97 10.02
CA GLU A 142 13.71 -0.58 10.46
C GLU A 142 14.30 0.35 9.40
N ASN A 143 15.38 -0.08 8.74
CA ASN A 143 16.03 0.65 7.65
C ASN A 143 15.31 0.50 6.30
N SER A 144 14.26 -0.29 6.22
CA SER A 144 13.57 -0.64 4.95
C SER A 144 14.57 -1.06 3.85
N CYS A 145 15.56 -1.88 4.21
CA CYS A 145 16.71 -2.22 3.36
C CYS A 145 16.31 -3.14 2.20
N ASN A 146 16.31 -2.62 0.97
CA ASN A 146 15.95 -3.40 -0.23
C ASN A 146 16.87 -4.61 -0.42
N GLN A 147 18.18 -4.44 -0.27
CA GLN A 147 19.15 -5.51 -0.52
C GLN A 147 18.98 -6.67 0.48
N SER A 148 18.73 -6.37 1.75
CA SER A 148 18.48 -7.41 2.76
C SER A 148 17.19 -8.17 2.45
N PHE A 149 16.12 -7.47 2.03
CA PHE A 149 14.87 -8.12 1.69
C PHE A 149 14.91 -8.93 0.40
N ILE A 150 15.74 -8.56 -0.57
CA ILE A 150 16.05 -9.42 -1.72
C ILE A 150 16.73 -10.72 -1.26
N GLN A 151 17.69 -10.63 -0.34
CA GLN A 151 18.38 -11.81 0.22
C GLN A 151 17.42 -12.68 1.06
N ILE A 152 16.52 -12.06 1.84
CA ILE A 152 15.48 -12.76 2.61
C ILE A 152 14.55 -13.53 1.66
N GLY A 153 14.05 -12.88 0.62
CA GLY A 153 13.19 -13.51 -0.38
C GLY A 153 13.90 -14.66 -1.11
N ALA A 154 15.19 -14.50 -1.44
CA ALA A 154 15.98 -15.55 -2.05
C ALA A 154 16.18 -16.77 -1.13
N ARG A 155 16.34 -16.56 0.19
CA ARG A 155 16.40 -17.66 1.18
C ARG A 155 15.08 -18.37 1.36
N LEU A 156 13.96 -17.63 1.33
CA LEU A 156 12.61 -18.21 1.39
C LEU A 156 12.35 -19.11 0.17
N GLY A 157 12.81 -18.68 -0.99
CA GLY A 157 12.63 -19.40 -2.24
C GLY A 157 11.26 -19.12 -2.89
N LYS A 158 11.19 -19.41 -4.20
CA LYS A 158 10.05 -19.07 -5.04
C LYS A 158 8.76 -19.78 -4.60
N GLU A 159 8.82 -21.08 -4.35
CA GLU A 159 7.65 -21.90 -4.03
C GLU A 159 6.99 -21.41 -2.74
N ALA A 160 7.77 -21.40 -1.64
CA ALA A 160 7.28 -20.94 -0.35
C ALA A 160 6.78 -19.47 -0.42
N PHE A 161 7.48 -18.58 -1.15
CA PHE A 161 7.02 -17.22 -1.34
C PHE A 161 5.63 -17.17 -2.01
N CYS A 162 5.40 -17.99 -3.04
CA CYS A 162 4.11 -18.05 -3.73
C CYS A 162 2.99 -18.62 -2.85
N ASP A 163 3.32 -19.61 -2.00
CA ASP A 163 2.35 -20.22 -1.08
C ASP A 163 1.92 -19.23 0.01
N TYR A 164 2.88 -18.51 0.61
CA TYR A 164 2.56 -17.45 1.58
C TYR A 164 1.82 -16.28 0.93
N PHE A 165 2.17 -15.89 -0.29
CA PHE A 165 1.45 -14.87 -1.03
C PHE A 165 -0.03 -15.24 -1.20
N ALA A 166 -0.32 -16.51 -1.51
CA ALA A 166 -1.68 -17.03 -1.57
C ALA A 166 -2.35 -17.09 -0.19
N ALA A 167 -1.62 -17.56 0.85
CA ALA A 167 -2.15 -17.66 2.21
C ALA A 167 -2.53 -16.30 2.82
N PHE A 168 -1.83 -15.22 2.43
CA PHE A 168 -2.22 -13.84 2.77
C PHE A 168 -3.40 -13.31 1.95
N GLY A 169 -4.02 -14.12 1.08
CA GLY A 169 -5.16 -13.73 0.27
C GLY A 169 -4.82 -12.82 -0.92
N LEU A 170 -3.53 -12.67 -1.27
CA LEU A 170 -3.09 -11.71 -2.29
C LEU A 170 -3.27 -12.19 -3.73
N ARG A 171 -3.80 -13.40 -3.92
CA ARG A 171 -4.14 -13.96 -5.24
C ARG A 171 -5.61 -13.82 -5.60
N GLU A 172 -6.45 -13.59 -4.62
CA GLU A 172 -7.89 -13.54 -4.80
C GLU A 172 -8.38 -12.09 -4.83
N PRO A 173 -9.38 -11.77 -5.66
CA PRO A 173 -10.07 -10.48 -5.59
C PRO A 173 -10.73 -10.29 -4.22
N THR A 174 -10.69 -9.08 -3.71
CA THR A 174 -11.42 -8.67 -2.48
C THR A 174 -12.87 -8.33 -2.77
#